data_61203ee99ff910378295e4b46411ab24
#
_entry.id   61203ee99ff910378295e4b46411ab24
#
_cell.length_a   1.000
_cell.length_b   1.000
_cell.length_c   1.000
_cell.angle_alpha   90.00
_cell.angle_beta   90.00
_cell.angle_gamma   90.00
#
_symmetry.space_group_name_H-M   'P 1'
#
loop_
_entity.id
_entity.type
_entity.pdbx_description
1 polymer ?
#
loop_
_entity_poly.entity_id
_entity_poly.type
_entity_poly.pdbx_seq_one_letter_code
_entity_poly.pdbx_strand_id
1 'polypeptide(L)'
;MEIIWYHPSQSAAAWINGLQQRLPQARVRAWQPGDKGPADYALVRSPPAEMLQGRATLRGVFALGAGVDEILKQLQQNPEMLPDSVPLFRLEDTGMARQMQEYAVHSVLSWFRRFDDYRLQQQQECWQPLPAYTRENFTIGILGAGVLGQSVAESLKPWEFPLRVWSRSPKEIDGVTSFSGRDALPAFLQETRVVINLLPSTQETINLIDHHFLQQLPHGAFFLNIARGAQVVEEDLLAALNSGQLKAAALDVFQVEPLPEAHPLWSHPRVTITPHNAAVTLIDEAIDYIARAITQDQAGEPPQGRVDRQRGY
;
A
#
# COMPACT_ATOMS: atom_id res chain seq x y z
N MET A 1 14.80 -25.88 13.69
CA MET A 1 14.08 -24.60 13.57
C MET A 1 12.65 -24.88 13.17
N GLU A 2 11.69 -24.35 13.94
CA GLU A 2 10.24 -24.53 13.72
C GLU A 2 9.63 -23.26 13.18
N ILE A 3 8.91 -23.35 12.08
CA ILE A 3 8.21 -22.21 11.44
C ILE A 3 6.72 -22.53 11.36
N ILE A 4 5.88 -21.62 11.83
CA ILE A 4 4.43 -21.72 11.70
C ILE A 4 3.91 -20.72 10.70
N TRP A 5 2.92 -21.14 9.91
CA TRP A 5 2.31 -20.33 8.88
C TRP A 5 0.79 -20.23 9.08
N TYR A 6 0.23 -19.05 8.87
CA TYR A 6 -1.21 -18.81 8.90
C TYR A 6 -1.65 -17.74 7.92
N HIS A 7 -2.71 -18.03 7.20
CA HIS A 7 -3.46 -17.09 6.37
C HIS A 7 -4.94 -17.49 6.39
N PRO A 8 -5.89 -16.52 6.52
CA PRO A 8 -7.31 -16.85 6.68
C PRO A 8 -7.95 -17.50 5.44
N SER A 9 -7.40 -17.27 4.24
CA SER A 9 -8.02 -17.69 2.97
C SER A 9 -7.09 -18.39 1.99
N GLN A 10 -5.76 -18.40 2.21
CA GLN A 10 -4.82 -19.04 1.30
C GLN A 10 -4.44 -20.45 1.74
N SER A 11 -4.09 -21.32 0.79
CA SER A 11 -3.52 -22.63 1.06
C SER A 11 -2.07 -22.53 1.52
N ALA A 12 -1.71 -23.29 2.55
CA ALA A 12 -0.36 -23.36 3.08
C ALA A 12 0.62 -24.11 2.18
N ALA A 13 0.16 -24.94 1.25
CA ALA A 13 1.01 -25.93 0.55
C ALA A 13 2.18 -25.28 -0.22
N ALA A 14 1.91 -24.23 -1.00
CA ALA A 14 2.95 -23.53 -1.75
C ALA A 14 3.99 -22.89 -0.81
N TRP A 15 3.54 -22.27 0.27
CA TRP A 15 4.40 -21.63 1.27
C TRP A 15 5.28 -22.65 2.00
N ILE A 16 4.68 -23.76 2.47
CA ILE A 16 5.41 -24.80 3.18
C ILE A 16 6.47 -25.42 2.28
N ASN A 17 6.09 -25.84 1.08
CA ASN A 17 7.01 -26.49 0.13
C ASN A 17 8.14 -25.55 -0.29
N GLY A 18 7.81 -24.30 -0.60
CA GLY A 18 8.79 -23.33 -1.03
C GLY A 18 9.79 -22.94 0.08
N LEU A 19 9.32 -22.75 1.32
CA LEU A 19 10.20 -22.47 2.46
C LEU A 19 11.07 -23.68 2.80
N GLN A 20 10.54 -24.89 2.72
CA GLN A 20 11.28 -26.11 3.01
C GLN A 20 12.41 -26.35 2.00
N GLN A 21 12.21 -25.93 0.74
CA GLN A 21 13.27 -25.96 -0.27
C GLN A 21 14.40 -24.97 0.01
N ARG A 22 14.07 -23.75 0.47
CA ARG A 22 15.06 -22.69 0.78
C ARG A 22 15.73 -22.87 2.14
N LEU A 23 15.03 -23.50 3.08
CA LEU A 23 15.46 -23.75 4.46
C LEU A 23 15.31 -25.25 4.80
N PRO A 24 16.16 -26.16 4.24
CA PRO A 24 15.99 -27.59 4.38
C PRO A 24 16.02 -28.11 5.83
N GLN A 25 16.70 -27.36 6.72
CA GLN A 25 16.79 -27.69 8.15
C GLN A 25 15.56 -27.20 8.96
N ALA A 26 14.65 -26.44 8.34
CA ALA A 26 13.46 -25.97 9.01
C ALA A 26 12.33 -26.99 8.90
N ARG A 27 11.53 -27.08 9.95
CA ARG A 27 10.23 -27.73 9.91
C ARG A 27 9.15 -26.66 9.78
N VAL A 28 8.49 -26.63 8.62
CA VAL A 28 7.45 -25.66 8.33
C VAL A 28 6.09 -26.35 8.42
N ARG A 29 5.15 -25.74 9.16
CA ARG A 29 3.79 -26.27 9.29
C ARG A 29 2.73 -25.18 9.27
N ALA A 30 1.54 -25.52 8.78
CA ALA A 30 0.37 -24.68 8.96
C ALA A 30 -0.08 -24.72 10.43
N TRP A 31 -0.29 -23.56 11.02
CA TRP A 31 -0.87 -23.46 12.35
C TRP A 31 -2.36 -23.83 12.32
N GLN A 32 -2.82 -24.50 13.37
CA GLN A 32 -4.23 -24.85 13.58
C GLN A 32 -4.67 -24.39 14.97
N PRO A 33 -5.96 -24.05 15.19
CA PRO A 33 -6.48 -23.73 16.51
C PRO A 33 -6.10 -24.78 17.54
N GLY A 34 -5.56 -24.32 18.69
CA GLY A 34 -5.06 -25.19 19.74
C GLY A 34 -3.61 -25.69 19.58
N ASP A 35 -2.92 -25.39 18.46
CA ASP A 35 -1.49 -25.68 18.30
C ASP A 35 -0.64 -24.77 19.20
N LYS A 36 -0.09 -25.36 20.27
CA LYS A 36 0.84 -24.73 21.22
C LYS A 36 2.29 -25.25 21.06
N GLY A 37 2.58 -25.97 20.00
CA GLY A 37 3.92 -26.50 19.72
C GLY A 37 4.96 -25.36 19.57
N PRO A 38 6.27 -25.65 19.69
CA PRO A 38 7.32 -24.65 19.58
C PRO A 38 7.27 -23.96 18.21
N ALA A 39 7.66 -22.68 18.16
CA ALA A 39 7.85 -21.92 16.94
C ALA A 39 8.98 -20.92 17.13
N ASP A 40 9.96 -20.94 16.25
CA ASP A 40 11.04 -19.95 16.18
C ASP A 40 10.61 -18.73 15.37
N TYR A 41 9.83 -18.96 14.30
CA TYR A 41 9.27 -17.89 13.45
C TYR A 41 7.81 -18.15 13.12
N ALA A 42 7.06 -17.07 12.95
CA ALA A 42 5.68 -17.10 12.50
C ALA A 42 5.50 -16.25 11.23
N LEU A 43 4.80 -16.80 10.24
CA LEU A 43 4.46 -16.15 8.98
C LEU A 43 2.95 -15.96 8.97
N VAL A 44 2.48 -14.72 8.97
CA VAL A 44 1.09 -14.43 9.32
C VAL A 44 0.41 -13.40 8.45
N ARG A 45 -0.87 -13.65 8.16
CA ARG A 45 -1.82 -12.64 7.72
C ARG A 45 -3.00 -12.66 8.68
N SER A 46 -3.27 -11.53 9.36
CA SER A 46 -4.39 -11.40 10.32
C SER A 46 -4.50 -12.59 11.29
N PRO A 47 -3.44 -12.94 12.06
CA PRO A 47 -3.44 -14.14 12.88
C PRO A 47 -4.38 -14.02 14.08
N PRO A 48 -5.02 -15.11 14.52
CA PRO A 48 -5.66 -15.14 15.83
C PRO A 48 -4.63 -14.92 16.96
N ALA A 49 -5.03 -14.22 18.02
CA ALA A 49 -4.11 -13.90 19.13
C ALA A 49 -3.43 -15.15 19.74
N GLU A 50 -4.18 -16.23 19.90
CA GLU A 50 -3.69 -17.49 20.46
C GLU A 50 -2.54 -18.12 19.66
N MET A 51 -2.41 -17.77 18.38
CA MET A 51 -1.32 -18.28 17.54
C MET A 51 0.05 -17.80 18.01
N LEU A 52 0.15 -16.56 18.45
CA LEU A 52 1.42 -15.91 18.81
C LEU A 52 1.63 -15.84 20.32
N GLN A 53 0.55 -15.80 21.10
CA GLN A 53 0.58 -15.63 22.55
C GLN A 53 1.29 -16.80 23.27
N GLY A 54 2.18 -16.44 24.21
CA GLY A 54 2.84 -17.42 25.10
C GLY A 54 3.90 -18.28 24.45
N ARG A 55 4.37 -17.97 23.23
CA ARG A 55 5.44 -18.73 22.55
C ARG A 55 6.82 -18.24 22.97
N ALA A 56 7.40 -18.92 23.95
CA ALA A 56 8.67 -18.54 24.56
C ALA A 56 9.89 -18.59 23.60
N THR A 57 9.81 -19.39 22.53
CA THR A 57 10.91 -19.57 21.56
C THR A 57 10.81 -18.66 20.34
N LEU A 58 9.76 -17.84 20.25
CA LEU A 58 9.51 -17.03 19.07
C LEU A 58 10.56 -15.91 18.94
N ARG A 59 11.28 -15.92 17.82
CA ARG A 59 12.36 -14.99 17.51
C ARG A 59 11.90 -13.85 16.57
N GLY A 60 10.87 -14.10 15.76
CA GLY A 60 10.34 -13.11 14.85
C GLY A 60 9.00 -13.50 14.21
N VAL A 61 8.24 -12.48 13.84
CA VAL A 61 6.96 -12.61 13.15
C VAL A 61 7.04 -11.87 11.83
N PHE A 62 6.74 -12.54 10.72
CA PHE A 62 6.68 -11.93 9.39
C PHE A 62 5.23 -11.75 8.96
N ALA A 63 4.83 -10.50 8.76
CA ALA A 63 3.55 -10.18 8.10
C ALA A 63 3.65 -10.52 6.61
N LEU A 64 2.66 -11.22 6.07
CA LEU A 64 2.61 -11.63 4.65
C LEU A 64 2.11 -10.50 3.75
N GLY A 65 2.76 -9.34 3.83
CA GLY A 65 2.46 -8.14 3.05
C GLY A 65 3.27 -6.93 3.50
N ALA A 66 3.16 -5.82 2.75
CA ALA A 66 3.82 -4.56 3.08
C ALA A 66 3.10 -3.80 4.21
N GLY A 67 1.79 -3.91 4.29
CA GLY A 67 0.97 -3.28 5.34
C GLY A 67 0.88 -4.14 6.59
N VAL A 68 1.06 -3.52 7.74
CA VAL A 68 1.02 -4.16 9.08
C VAL A 68 -0.04 -3.57 10.00
N ASP A 69 -0.81 -2.63 9.50
CA ASP A 69 -1.83 -1.86 10.21
C ASP A 69 -2.82 -2.75 10.98
N GLU A 70 -3.28 -3.83 10.39
CA GLU A 70 -4.20 -4.77 11.03
C GLU A 70 -3.55 -5.51 12.22
N ILE A 71 -2.31 -5.98 12.05
CA ILE A 71 -1.57 -6.65 13.14
C ILE A 71 -1.30 -5.65 14.27
N LEU A 72 -0.89 -4.43 13.93
CA LEU A 72 -0.65 -3.40 14.94
C LEU A 72 -1.91 -3.01 15.71
N LYS A 73 -3.07 -2.95 15.03
CA LYS A 73 -4.36 -2.75 15.67
C LYS A 73 -4.70 -3.89 16.65
N GLN A 74 -4.44 -5.14 16.25
CA GLN A 74 -4.61 -6.29 17.14
C GLN A 74 -3.69 -6.23 18.37
N LEU A 75 -2.42 -5.80 18.19
CA LEU A 75 -1.47 -5.63 19.28
C LEU A 75 -1.87 -4.51 20.24
N GLN A 76 -2.48 -3.43 19.75
CA GLN A 76 -3.03 -2.37 20.62
C GLN A 76 -4.20 -2.88 21.46
N GLN A 77 -5.05 -3.74 20.92
CA GLN A 77 -6.20 -4.34 21.62
C GLN A 77 -5.77 -5.48 22.57
N ASN A 78 -4.72 -6.20 22.22
CA ASN A 78 -4.18 -7.31 23.00
C ASN A 78 -2.63 -7.28 23.00
N PRO A 79 -2.03 -6.48 23.88
CA PRO A 79 -0.56 -6.36 23.95
C PRO A 79 0.18 -7.66 24.28
N GLU A 80 -0.51 -8.60 24.96
CA GLU A 80 0.06 -9.90 25.30
C GLU A 80 0.19 -10.87 24.11
N MET A 81 -0.45 -10.54 22.97
CA MET A 81 -0.39 -11.36 21.76
C MET A 81 1.04 -11.53 21.25
N LEU A 82 1.85 -10.48 21.30
CA LEU A 82 3.24 -10.51 20.85
C LEU A 82 4.10 -9.54 21.70
N PRO A 83 4.98 -10.05 22.57
CA PRO A 83 5.86 -9.22 23.39
C PRO A 83 6.72 -8.26 22.56
N ASP A 84 7.06 -7.10 23.12
CA ASP A 84 7.90 -6.08 22.44
C ASP A 84 9.30 -6.58 22.11
N SER A 85 9.79 -7.58 22.87
CA SER A 85 11.06 -8.24 22.61
C SER A 85 11.10 -9.06 21.32
N VAL A 86 9.94 -9.47 20.80
CA VAL A 86 9.84 -10.23 19.55
C VAL A 86 9.60 -9.27 18.39
N PRO A 87 10.53 -9.16 17.43
CA PRO A 87 10.38 -8.24 16.31
C PRO A 87 9.26 -8.69 15.36
N LEU A 88 8.53 -7.70 14.85
CA LEU A 88 7.61 -7.84 13.73
C LEU A 88 8.32 -7.34 12.47
N PHE A 89 8.26 -8.11 11.41
CA PHE A 89 8.79 -7.77 10.08
C PHE A 89 7.65 -7.69 9.07
N ARG A 90 7.80 -6.81 8.10
CA ARG A 90 6.92 -6.72 6.91
C ARG A 90 7.69 -7.11 5.66
N LEU A 91 6.97 -7.46 4.62
CA LEU A 91 7.55 -7.61 3.30
C LEU A 91 7.61 -6.22 2.64
N GLU A 92 8.80 -5.65 2.48
CA GLU A 92 8.94 -4.29 1.92
C GLU A 92 8.69 -4.26 0.41
N ASP A 93 9.26 -5.23 -0.31
CA ASP A 93 9.01 -5.46 -1.71
C ASP A 93 9.22 -6.95 -2.05
N THR A 94 8.16 -7.57 -2.53
CA THR A 94 8.15 -8.95 -3.00
C THR A 94 7.38 -9.00 -4.32
N GLY A 95 7.89 -8.24 -5.33
CA GLY A 95 7.25 -8.02 -6.62
C GLY A 95 6.11 -7.01 -6.60
N MET A 96 5.83 -6.39 -5.44
CA MET A 96 4.77 -5.39 -5.31
C MET A 96 5.13 -4.07 -5.97
N ALA A 97 6.40 -3.65 -5.88
CA ALA A 97 6.85 -2.39 -6.46
C ALA A 97 6.56 -2.32 -7.95
N ARG A 98 6.86 -3.38 -8.70
CA ARG A 98 6.60 -3.45 -10.13
C ARG A 98 5.11 -3.34 -10.47
N GLN A 99 4.26 -4.05 -9.74
CA GLN A 99 2.81 -3.99 -9.93
C GLN A 99 2.26 -2.58 -9.65
N MET A 100 2.73 -1.92 -8.57
CA MET A 100 2.36 -0.54 -8.27
C MET A 100 2.86 0.45 -9.33
N GLN A 101 4.05 0.25 -9.89
CA GLN A 101 4.55 1.02 -11.03
C GLN A 101 3.60 0.90 -12.23
N GLU A 102 3.24 -0.33 -12.59
CA GLU A 102 2.32 -0.62 -13.71
C GLU A 102 0.96 0.06 -13.49
N TYR A 103 0.41 -0.05 -12.29
CA TYR A 103 -0.87 0.56 -11.95
C TYR A 103 -0.82 2.10 -12.00
N ALA A 104 0.20 2.70 -11.40
CA ALA A 104 0.39 4.14 -11.38
C ALA A 104 0.62 4.71 -12.78
N VAL A 105 1.51 4.12 -13.57
CA VAL A 105 1.79 4.52 -14.94
C VAL A 105 0.54 4.39 -15.82
N HIS A 106 -0.19 3.27 -15.72
CA HIS A 106 -1.46 3.09 -16.43
C HIS A 106 -2.46 4.22 -16.10
N SER A 107 -2.67 4.51 -14.82
CA SER A 107 -3.65 5.51 -14.39
C SER A 107 -3.26 6.92 -14.85
N VAL A 108 -2.00 7.31 -14.64
CA VAL A 108 -1.46 8.61 -15.07
C VAL A 108 -1.59 8.80 -16.58
N LEU A 109 -1.16 7.81 -17.37
CA LEU A 109 -1.22 7.90 -18.83
C LEU A 109 -2.67 7.87 -19.34
N SER A 110 -3.54 7.10 -18.72
CA SER A 110 -4.97 7.09 -19.04
C SER A 110 -5.59 8.48 -18.89
N TRP A 111 -5.31 9.17 -17.80
CA TRP A 111 -5.78 10.54 -17.57
C TRP A 111 -5.09 11.57 -18.46
N PHE A 112 -3.77 11.50 -18.58
CA PHE A 112 -3.02 12.42 -19.45
C PHE A 112 -3.50 12.36 -20.91
N ARG A 113 -3.80 11.16 -21.41
CA ARG A 113 -4.32 10.92 -22.78
C ARG A 113 -5.84 11.05 -22.86
N ARG A 114 -6.54 11.37 -21.73
CA ARG A 114 -7.97 11.58 -21.65
C ARG A 114 -8.80 10.32 -22.03
N PHE A 115 -8.26 9.13 -21.78
CA PHE A 115 -8.96 7.88 -22.12
C PHE A 115 -10.23 7.70 -21.28
N ASP A 116 -10.28 8.24 -20.06
CA ASP A 116 -11.46 8.34 -19.23
C ASP A 116 -12.57 9.20 -19.87
N ASP A 117 -12.21 10.38 -20.42
CA ASP A 117 -13.15 11.23 -21.15
C ASP A 117 -13.66 10.54 -22.43
N TYR A 118 -12.75 9.96 -23.23
CA TYR A 118 -13.13 9.27 -24.47
C TYR A 118 -13.98 8.02 -24.23
N ARG A 119 -13.82 7.34 -23.08
CA ARG A 119 -14.72 6.24 -22.69
C ARG A 119 -16.15 6.73 -22.47
N LEU A 120 -16.33 7.90 -21.83
CA LEU A 120 -17.64 8.51 -21.67
C LEU A 120 -18.23 8.98 -23.00
N GLN A 121 -17.42 9.59 -23.88
CA GLN A 121 -17.87 9.95 -25.22
C GLN A 121 -18.28 8.73 -26.05
N GLN A 122 -17.55 7.61 -25.94
CA GLN A 122 -17.90 6.36 -26.60
C GLN A 122 -19.29 5.86 -26.16
N GLN A 123 -19.61 5.93 -24.87
CA GLN A 123 -20.93 5.56 -24.34
C GLN A 123 -22.05 6.47 -24.87
N GLN A 124 -21.72 7.71 -25.23
CA GLN A 124 -22.63 8.72 -25.78
C GLN A 124 -22.62 8.77 -27.32
N GLU A 125 -21.89 7.86 -27.98
CA GLU A 125 -21.67 7.85 -29.43
C GLU A 125 -21.14 9.19 -29.98
N CYS A 126 -20.36 9.92 -29.14
CA CYS A 126 -19.82 11.24 -29.46
C CYS A 126 -18.40 11.14 -30.01
N TRP A 127 -18.18 11.62 -31.25
CA TRP A 127 -16.88 11.69 -31.89
C TRP A 127 -16.34 13.13 -31.86
N GLN A 128 -15.72 13.51 -30.76
CA GLN A 128 -15.17 14.85 -30.59
C GLN A 128 -13.76 14.82 -29.99
N PRO A 129 -12.73 15.28 -30.72
CA PRO A 129 -11.40 15.45 -30.13
C PRO A 129 -11.41 16.47 -29.00
N LEU A 130 -10.74 16.15 -27.90
CA LEU A 130 -10.58 17.00 -26.73
C LEU A 130 -9.19 17.64 -26.73
N PRO A 131 -9.02 18.88 -26.20
CA PRO A 131 -7.72 19.51 -26.04
C PRO A 131 -6.77 18.61 -25.23
N ALA A 132 -5.54 18.44 -25.70
CA ALA A 132 -4.53 17.66 -25.01
C ALA A 132 -4.03 18.39 -23.74
N TYR A 133 -3.69 17.64 -22.71
CA TYR A 133 -2.88 18.17 -21.61
C TYR A 133 -1.42 18.32 -22.05
N THR A 134 -0.71 19.28 -21.48
CA THR A 134 0.74 19.42 -21.65
C THR A 134 1.46 18.86 -20.41
N ARG A 135 2.69 18.36 -20.59
CA ARG A 135 3.45 17.76 -19.47
C ARG A 135 3.73 18.77 -18.38
N GLU A 136 4.07 20.00 -18.75
CA GLU A 136 4.40 21.09 -17.82
C GLU A 136 3.26 21.38 -16.84
N ASN A 137 2.01 21.20 -17.29
CA ASN A 137 0.80 21.44 -16.49
C ASN A 137 0.21 20.15 -15.89
N PHE A 138 0.94 19.03 -15.95
CA PHE A 138 0.47 17.74 -15.47
C PHE A 138 1.38 17.17 -14.36
N THR A 139 1.62 18.00 -13.36
CA THR A 139 2.47 17.66 -12.20
C THR A 139 1.90 16.48 -11.43
N ILE A 140 2.74 15.49 -11.15
CA ILE A 140 2.40 14.28 -10.40
C ILE A 140 3.01 14.39 -9.00
N GLY A 141 2.17 14.33 -7.98
CA GLY A 141 2.56 14.29 -6.59
C GLY A 141 2.31 12.93 -5.96
N ILE A 142 3.33 12.39 -5.31
CA ILE A 142 3.29 11.10 -4.63
C ILE A 142 3.31 11.35 -3.13
N LEU A 143 2.28 10.92 -2.43
CA LEU A 143 2.21 10.89 -0.98
C LEU A 143 2.86 9.60 -0.47
N GLY A 144 3.98 9.73 0.23
CA GLY A 144 4.78 8.61 0.72
C GLY A 144 6.01 8.35 -0.14
N ALA A 145 7.21 8.60 0.42
CA ALA A 145 8.50 8.37 -0.22
C ALA A 145 9.27 7.19 0.44
N GLY A 146 8.55 6.13 0.78
CA GLY A 146 9.10 4.84 1.18
C GLY A 146 9.57 4.02 -0.04
N VAL A 147 9.92 2.74 0.16
CA VAL A 147 10.40 1.83 -0.91
C VAL A 147 9.47 1.86 -2.12
N LEU A 148 8.17 1.64 -1.92
CA LEU A 148 7.17 1.59 -3.01
C LEU A 148 6.95 2.96 -3.65
N GLY A 149 6.89 4.05 -2.85
CA GLY A 149 6.70 5.40 -3.40
C GLY A 149 7.88 5.89 -4.23
N GLN A 150 9.12 5.60 -3.82
CA GLN A 150 10.31 5.89 -4.61
C GLN A 150 10.30 5.08 -5.92
N SER A 151 9.93 3.81 -5.85
CA SER A 151 9.83 2.94 -7.03
C SER A 151 8.81 3.48 -8.04
N VAL A 152 7.64 3.96 -7.58
CA VAL A 152 6.65 4.61 -8.46
C VAL A 152 7.20 5.91 -9.04
N ALA A 153 7.88 6.75 -8.25
CA ALA A 153 8.51 7.97 -8.76
C ALA A 153 9.51 7.67 -9.89
N GLU A 154 10.38 6.68 -9.68
CA GLU A 154 11.35 6.25 -10.69
C GLU A 154 10.68 5.79 -12.00
N SER A 155 9.57 5.06 -11.91
CA SER A 155 8.85 4.57 -13.09
C SER A 155 8.19 5.68 -13.93
N LEU A 156 7.93 6.84 -13.30
CA LEU A 156 7.31 7.99 -13.95
C LEU A 156 8.32 8.95 -14.58
N LYS A 157 9.60 8.91 -14.20
CA LYS A 157 10.66 9.78 -14.79
C LYS A 157 10.77 9.72 -16.31
N PRO A 158 10.74 8.52 -16.96
CA PRO A 158 10.86 8.44 -18.42
C PRO A 158 9.75 9.17 -19.19
N TRP A 159 8.65 9.52 -18.51
CA TRP A 159 7.52 10.22 -19.12
C TRP A 159 7.63 11.75 -19.05
N GLU A 160 8.68 12.28 -18.40
CA GLU A 160 9.02 13.70 -18.35
C GLU A 160 7.92 14.60 -17.75
N PHE A 161 7.12 14.06 -16.80
CA PHE A 161 6.22 14.88 -16.00
C PHE A 161 6.98 15.56 -14.87
N PRO A 162 6.59 16.79 -14.44
CA PRO A 162 7.07 17.32 -13.18
C PRO A 162 6.66 16.41 -12.03
N LEU A 163 7.65 15.89 -11.29
CA LEU A 163 7.42 14.93 -10.19
C LEU A 163 7.67 15.60 -8.85
N ARG A 164 6.79 15.31 -7.90
CA ARG A 164 6.86 15.75 -6.50
C ARG A 164 6.63 14.58 -5.58
N VAL A 165 7.28 14.59 -4.42
CA VAL A 165 6.98 13.65 -3.33
C VAL A 165 6.75 14.41 -2.04
N TRP A 166 5.83 13.91 -1.22
CA TRP A 166 5.64 14.37 0.15
C TRP A 166 5.82 13.20 1.12
N SER A 167 6.57 13.44 2.19
CA SER A 167 6.83 12.45 3.24
C SER A 167 7.01 13.11 4.60
N ARG A 168 6.93 12.31 5.67
CA ARG A 168 7.12 12.81 7.04
C ARG A 168 8.51 13.41 7.25
N SER A 169 9.56 12.77 6.75
CA SER A 169 10.95 13.20 6.86
C SER A 169 11.52 13.53 5.49
N PRO A 170 12.50 14.45 5.40
CA PRO A 170 13.14 14.79 4.14
C PRO A 170 13.66 13.57 3.39
N LYS A 171 13.50 13.60 2.06
CA LYS A 171 14.01 12.59 1.12
C LYS A 171 14.65 13.29 -0.04
N GLU A 172 15.78 12.77 -0.49
CA GLU A 172 16.43 13.20 -1.72
C GLU A 172 16.21 12.12 -2.78
N ILE A 173 15.50 12.49 -3.84
CA ILE A 173 15.24 11.62 -5.00
C ILE A 173 15.61 12.44 -6.23
N ASP A 174 16.58 11.95 -6.99
CA ASP A 174 17.06 12.65 -8.16
C ASP A 174 15.94 12.96 -9.16
N GLY A 175 15.87 14.21 -9.65
CA GLY A 175 14.84 14.67 -10.58
C GLY A 175 13.43 14.79 -9.99
N VAL A 176 13.26 14.73 -8.66
CA VAL A 176 11.96 14.84 -7.99
C VAL A 176 11.99 15.93 -6.92
N THR A 177 11.03 16.86 -6.95
CA THR A 177 10.91 17.89 -5.91
C THR A 177 10.34 17.27 -4.63
N SER A 178 11.09 17.36 -3.53
CA SER A 178 10.72 16.73 -2.26
C SER A 178 10.16 17.76 -1.26
N PHE A 179 9.05 17.38 -0.62
CA PHE A 179 8.38 18.11 0.45
C PHE A 179 8.34 17.24 1.71
N SER A 180 8.50 17.84 2.88
CA SER A 180 8.48 17.06 4.12
C SER A 180 7.79 17.80 5.26
N GLY A 181 7.10 17.02 6.11
CA GLY A 181 6.35 17.52 7.25
C GLY A 181 5.01 18.15 6.88
N ARG A 182 4.17 18.39 7.91
CA ARG A 182 2.81 18.90 7.71
C ARG A 182 2.77 20.31 7.10
N ASP A 183 3.71 21.18 7.48
CA ASP A 183 3.76 22.56 7.04
C ASP A 183 4.07 22.69 5.53
N ALA A 184 4.71 21.69 4.95
CA ALA A 184 5.00 21.65 3.52
C ALA A 184 3.88 21.04 2.66
N LEU A 185 2.85 20.45 3.29
CA LEU A 185 1.76 19.79 2.57
C LEU A 185 0.97 20.76 1.66
N PRO A 186 0.60 21.99 2.08
CA PRO A 186 -0.08 22.94 1.21
C PRO A 186 0.72 23.27 -0.05
N ALA A 187 2.02 23.53 0.09
CA ALA A 187 2.89 23.83 -1.05
C ALA A 187 3.06 22.63 -2.01
N PHE A 188 3.03 21.41 -1.48
CA PHE A 188 3.00 20.21 -2.30
C PHE A 188 1.71 20.10 -3.11
N LEU A 189 0.54 20.39 -2.50
CA LEU A 189 -0.78 20.20 -3.11
C LEU A 189 -1.11 21.26 -4.19
N GLN A 190 -0.75 22.52 -3.98
CA GLN A 190 -1.18 23.65 -4.82
C GLN A 190 -0.89 23.51 -6.31
N GLU A 191 0.16 22.77 -6.69
CA GLU A 191 0.51 22.56 -8.10
C GLU A 191 0.43 21.10 -8.52
N THR A 192 -0.11 20.23 -7.64
CA THR A 192 -0.20 18.78 -7.90
C THR A 192 -1.47 18.46 -8.68
N ARG A 193 -1.32 18.13 -9.95
CA ARG A 193 -2.44 17.78 -10.83
C ARG A 193 -2.94 16.36 -10.63
N VAL A 194 -2.03 15.42 -10.35
CA VAL A 194 -2.33 14.04 -10.06
C VAL A 194 -1.75 13.68 -8.68
N VAL A 195 -2.58 13.27 -7.75
CA VAL A 195 -2.14 12.77 -6.43
C VAL A 195 -2.16 11.25 -6.44
N ILE A 196 -1.03 10.65 -6.12
CA ILE A 196 -0.89 9.19 -5.90
C ILE A 196 -0.65 8.94 -4.42
N ASN A 197 -1.58 8.27 -3.76
CA ASN A 197 -1.47 7.94 -2.35
C ASN A 197 -0.79 6.58 -2.14
N LEU A 198 0.36 6.60 -1.46
CA LEU A 198 1.18 5.44 -1.05
C LEU A 198 1.60 5.54 0.43
N LEU A 199 0.86 6.32 1.23
CA LEU A 199 1.14 6.47 2.66
C LEU A 199 0.85 5.18 3.44
N PRO A 200 1.61 4.90 4.51
CA PRO A 200 1.21 3.90 5.49
C PRO A 200 -0.02 4.37 6.27
N SER A 201 -0.87 3.44 6.72
CA SER A 201 -2.00 3.77 7.60
C SER A 201 -1.49 3.93 9.03
N THR A 202 -1.52 5.15 9.52
CA THR A 202 -1.13 5.53 10.88
C THR A 202 -2.15 6.51 11.45
N GLN A 203 -2.11 6.78 12.75
CA GLN A 203 -3.00 7.79 13.34
C GLN A 203 -2.87 9.18 12.71
N GLU A 204 -1.68 9.50 12.17
CA GLU A 204 -1.42 10.79 11.51
C GLU A 204 -1.96 10.86 10.08
N THR A 205 -2.20 9.69 9.44
CA THR A 205 -2.64 9.60 8.04
C THR A 205 -4.09 9.17 7.88
N ILE A 206 -4.74 8.66 8.93
CA ILE A 206 -6.19 8.38 8.93
C ILE A 206 -6.94 9.69 8.66
N ASN A 207 -7.89 9.64 7.69
CA ASN A 207 -8.69 10.79 7.26
C ASN A 207 -7.87 12.03 6.83
N LEU A 208 -6.60 11.85 6.44
CA LEU A 208 -5.75 12.93 5.95
C LEU A 208 -6.30 13.55 4.66
N ILE A 209 -6.89 12.72 3.80
CA ILE A 209 -7.46 13.13 2.51
C ILE A 209 -8.94 13.42 2.72
N ASP A 210 -9.18 14.60 3.27
CA ASP A 210 -10.48 15.16 3.59
C ASP A 210 -10.85 16.32 2.62
N HIS A 211 -11.95 16.98 2.88
CA HIS A 211 -12.40 18.14 2.13
C HIS A 211 -11.33 19.24 2.04
N HIS A 212 -10.66 19.55 3.16
CA HIS A 212 -9.65 20.60 3.20
C HIS A 212 -8.42 20.25 2.35
N PHE A 213 -7.97 18.99 2.40
CA PHE A 213 -6.90 18.50 1.54
C PHE A 213 -7.28 18.61 0.06
N LEU A 214 -8.47 18.14 -0.31
CA LEU A 214 -8.93 18.10 -1.70
C LEU A 214 -9.12 19.50 -2.29
N GLN A 215 -9.55 20.47 -1.50
CA GLN A 215 -9.72 21.86 -1.92
C GLN A 215 -8.40 22.59 -2.23
N GLN A 216 -7.28 22.11 -1.71
CA GLN A 216 -5.96 22.71 -2.00
C GLN A 216 -5.37 22.26 -3.35
N LEU A 217 -5.93 21.23 -3.96
CA LEU A 217 -5.52 20.78 -5.28
C LEU A 217 -6.01 21.75 -6.38
N PRO A 218 -5.33 21.82 -7.52
CA PRO A 218 -5.86 22.51 -8.70
C PRO A 218 -7.23 21.94 -9.09
N HIS A 219 -8.15 22.79 -9.49
CA HIS A 219 -9.48 22.36 -9.96
C HIS A 219 -9.35 21.34 -11.11
N GLY A 220 -10.09 20.27 -11.04
CA GLY A 220 -10.04 19.15 -11.98
C GLY A 220 -8.80 18.26 -11.81
N ALA A 221 -8.23 18.18 -10.61
CA ALA A 221 -7.16 17.26 -10.28
C ALA A 221 -7.61 15.78 -10.37
N PHE A 222 -6.64 14.87 -10.36
CA PHE A 222 -6.87 13.42 -10.39
C PHE A 222 -6.35 12.80 -9.09
N PHE A 223 -7.02 11.76 -8.64
CA PHE A 223 -6.65 11.07 -7.40
C PHE A 223 -6.51 9.56 -7.60
N LEU A 224 -5.37 9.00 -7.23
CA LEU A 224 -5.10 7.56 -7.22
C LEU A 224 -4.85 7.10 -5.78
N ASN A 225 -5.65 6.17 -5.30
CA ASN A 225 -5.43 5.52 -4.00
C ASN A 225 -5.11 4.03 -4.17
N ILE A 226 -3.84 3.69 -3.98
CA ILE A 226 -3.30 2.32 -3.96
C ILE A 226 -2.59 2.04 -2.63
N ALA A 227 -2.98 2.76 -1.57
CA ALA A 227 -2.43 2.63 -0.22
C ALA A 227 -3.43 1.99 0.75
N ARG A 228 -4.26 2.82 1.43
CA ARG A 228 -5.31 2.36 2.34
C ARG A 228 -6.55 3.27 2.25
N GLY A 229 -7.73 2.65 2.36
CA GLY A 229 -9.00 3.40 2.34
C GLY A 229 -9.20 4.30 3.56
N ALA A 230 -8.74 3.88 4.72
CA ALA A 230 -8.87 4.65 5.97
C ALA A 230 -8.22 6.06 5.92
N GLN A 231 -7.42 6.35 4.91
CA GLN A 231 -6.79 7.66 4.74
C GLN A 231 -7.70 8.67 4.06
N VAL A 232 -8.80 8.23 3.46
CA VAL A 232 -9.71 9.04 2.67
C VAL A 232 -11.05 9.17 3.38
N VAL A 233 -11.57 10.38 3.47
CA VAL A 233 -12.96 10.65 3.84
C VAL A 233 -13.80 10.48 2.56
N GLU A 234 -14.46 9.32 2.41
CA GLU A 234 -15.13 8.95 1.15
C GLU A 234 -16.28 9.87 0.76
N GLU A 235 -16.96 10.47 1.75
CA GLU A 235 -18.00 11.48 1.51
C GLU A 235 -17.41 12.76 0.90
N ASP A 236 -16.25 13.21 1.38
CA ASP A 236 -15.54 14.39 0.86
C ASP A 236 -14.99 14.13 -0.56
N LEU A 237 -14.50 12.90 -0.79
CA LEU A 237 -14.06 12.47 -2.11
C LEU A 237 -15.22 12.51 -3.13
N LEU A 238 -16.39 11.99 -2.75
CA LEU A 238 -17.60 12.04 -3.59
C LEU A 238 -18.04 13.47 -3.86
N ALA A 239 -18.01 14.35 -2.85
CA ALA A 239 -18.33 15.76 -3.01
C ALA A 239 -17.36 16.45 -3.96
N ALA A 240 -16.06 16.17 -3.88
CA ALA A 240 -15.02 16.72 -4.76
C ALA A 240 -15.18 16.22 -6.22
N LEU A 241 -15.58 14.97 -6.42
CA LEU A 241 -15.87 14.42 -7.75
C LEU A 241 -17.13 15.04 -8.36
N ASN A 242 -18.20 15.18 -7.56
CA ASN A 242 -19.46 15.77 -8.00
C ASN A 242 -19.33 17.26 -8.36
N SER A 243 -18.52 18.01 -7.64
CA SER A 243 -18.26 19.44 -7.90
C SER A 243 -17.28 19.70 -9.05
N GLY A 244 -16.55 18.66 -9.50
CA GLY A 244 -15.47 18.80 -10.48
C GLY A 244 -14.14 19.27 -9.89
N GLN A 245 -14.04 19.47 -8.58
CA GLN A 245 -12.77 19.73 -7.89
C GLN A 245 -11.78 18.59 -8.19
N LEU A 246 -12.25 17.33 -8.15
CA LEU A 246 -11.57 16.20 -8.76
C LEU A 246 -12.22 15.85 -10.09
N LYS A 247 -11.42 15.70 -11.12
CA LYS A 247 -11.86 15.25 -12.44
C LYS A 247 -12.17 13.76 -12.47
N ALA A 248 -11.33 12.96 -11.86
CA ALA A 248 -11.51 11.51 -11.76
C ALA A 248 -10.69 10.93 -10.61
N ALA A 249 -11.07 9.72 -10.18
CA ALA A 249 -10.33 8.94 -9.20
C ALA A 249 -10.17 7.48 -9.65
N ALA A 250 -9.04 6.86 -9.28
CA ALA A 250 -8.83 5.42 -9.34
C ALA A 250 -8.57 4.91 -7.91
N LEU A 251 -9.41 3.98 -7.48
CA LEU A 251 -9.46 3.52 -6.10
C LEU A 251 -9.30 2.00 -6.07
N ASP A 252 -8.21 1.55 -5.47
CA ASP A 252 -7.96 0.13 -5.23
C ASP A 252 -8.35 -0.30 -3.81
N VAL A 253 -8.53 0.67 -2.91
CA VAL A 253 -8.75 0.46 -1.48
C VAL A 253 -9.85 1.37 -0.93
N PHE A 254 -10.59 0.88 0.10
CA PHE A 254 -11.77 1.53 0.66
C PHE A 254 -11.75 1.48 2.19
N GLN A 255 -12.56 2.33 2.83
CA GLN A 255 -12.70 2.32 4.30
C GLN A 255 -13.27 0.99 4.80
N VAL A 256 -14.21 0.41 4.03
CA VAL A 256 -14.79 -0.90 4.30
C VAL A 256 -14.56 -1.79 3.09
N GLU A 257 -13.90 -2.91 3.32
CA GLU A 257 -13.60 -3.90 2.28
C GLU A 257 -14.18 -5.28 2.67
N PRO A 258 -14.88 -5.96 1.77
CA PRO A 258 -15.27 -5.55 0.42
C PRO A 258 -16.16 -4.30 0.40
N LEU A 259 -16.02 -3.45 -0.65
CA LEU A 259 -16.86 -2.27 -0.82
C LEU A 259 -18.36 -2.68 -0.88
N PRO A 260 -19.23 -2.13 -0.01
CA PRO A 260 -20.65 -2.48 0.02
C PRO A 260 -21.34 -2.29 -1.35
N GLU A 261 -22.23 -3.22 -1.72
CA GLU A 261 -22.89 -3.23 -3.03
C GLU A 261 -23.67 -1.94 -3.35
N ALA A 262 -24.25 -1.28 -2.33
CA ALA A 262 -24.98 -0.03 -2.48
C ALA A 262 -24.11 1.23 -2.43
N HIS A 263 -22.78 1.09 -2.37
CA HIS A 263 -21.88 2.24 -2.22
C HIS A 263 -21.92 3.12 -3.48
N PRO A 264 -22.07 4.46 -3.34
CA PRO A 264 -22.25 5.36 -4.49
C PRO A 264 -21.05 5.41 -5.44
N LEU A 265 -19.85 5.07 -4.99
CA LEU A 265 -18.64 5.02 -5.82
C LEU A 265 -18.75 4.00 -6.96
N TRP A 266 -19.54 2.89 -6.81
CA TRP A 266 -19.72 1.88 -7.87
C TRP A 266 -20.28 2.46 -9.17
N SER A 267 -21.24 3.35 -9.06
CA SER A 267 -21.94 3.94 -10.21
C SER A 267 -21.37 5.29 -10.65
N HIS A 268 -20.36 5.83 -9.96
CA HIS A 268 -19.83 7.14 -10.29
C HIS A 268 -19.03 7.11 -11.60
N PRO A 269 -19.39 7.90 -12.64
CA PRO A 269 -18.84 7.77 -13.99
C PRO A 269 -17.36 8.17 -14.11
N ARG A 270 -16.81 8.84 -13.10
CA ARG A 270 -15.42 9.31 -13.03
C ARG A 270 -14.56 8.49 -12.07
N VAL A 271 -15.06 7.36 -11.58
CA VAL A 271 -14.34 6.48 -10.67
C VAL A 271 -14.02 5.16 -11.36
N THR A 272 -12.78 4.74 -11.23
CA THR A 272 -12.33 3.38 -11.56
C THR A 272 -12.06 2.63 -10.26
N ILE A 273 -12.61 1.43 -10.13
CA ILE A 273 -12.50 0.60 -8.94
C ILE A 273 -11.75 -0.69 -9.27
N THR A 274 -10.82 -1.08 -8.40
CA THR A 274 -10.20 -2.40 -8.38
C THR A 274 -10.24 -2.97 -6.95
N PRO A 275 -10.30 -4.32 -6.79
CA PRO A 275 -10.59 -4.93 -5.49
C PRO A 275 -9.31 -5.23 -4.69
N HIS A 276 -8.58 -4.19 -4.27
CA HIS A 276 -7.35 -4.26 -3.46
C HIS A 276 -6.30 -5.19 -4.07
N ASN A 277 -6.03 -4.99 -5.36
CA ASN A 277 -5.11 -5.82 -6.15
C ASN A 277 -4.05 -5.01 -6.92
N ALA A 278 -3.89 -3.73 -6.61
CA ALA A 278 -2.83 -2.89 -7.20
C ALA A 278 -1.44 -3.48 -7.00
N ALA A 279 -1.26 -4.23 -5.91
CA ALA A 279 -0.07 -5.04 -5.69
C ALA A 279 -0.37 -6.24 -4.79
N VAL A 280 -0.21 -7.42 -5.30
CA VAL A 280 -0.32 -8.68 -4.54
C VAL A 280 1.07 -9.21 -4.19
N THR A 281 1.17 -9.85 -3.03
CA THR A 281 2.39 -10.55 -2.62
C THR A 281 2.62 -11.74 -3.54
N LEU A 282 3.72 -11.76 -4.28
CA LEU A 282 4.14 -12.90 -5.09
C LEU A 282 4.78 -13.95 -4.18
N ILE A 283 4.18 -15.15 -4.14
CA ILE A 283 4.54 -16.19 -3.16
C ILE A 283 6.02 -16.57 -3.23
N ASP A 284 6.56 -16.83 -4.41
CA ASP A 284 7.97 -17.24 -4.57
C ASP A 284 8.94 -16.14 -4.13
N GLU A 285 8.68 -14.88 -4.49
CA GLU A 285 9.50 -13.74 -4.07
C GLU A 285 9.41 -13.49 -2.55
N ALA A 286 8.22 -13.67 -1.99
CA ALA A 286 8.01 -13.56 -0.53
C ALA A 286 8.75 -14.66 0.22
N ILE A 287 8.72 -15.89 -0.28
CA ILE A 287 9.47 -17.02 0.29
C ILE A 287 10.97 -16.75 0.25
N ASP A 288 11.50 -16.25 -0.87
CA ASP A 288 12.91 -15.89 -1.01
C ASP A 288 13.32 -14.77 -0.06
N TYR A 289 12.46 -13.75 0.10
CA TYR A 289 12.68 -12.66 1.05
C TYR A 289 12.73 -13.17 2.50
N ILE A 290 11.73 -13.95 2.91
CA ILE A 290 11.62 -14.48 4.26
C ILE A 290 12.77 -15.44 4.58
N ALA A 291 13.13 -16.32 3.64
CA ALA A 291 14.23 -17.26 3.84
C ALA A 291 15.56 -16.55 4.04
N ARG A 292 15.83 -15.49 3.26
CA ARG A 292 17.03 -14.63 3.46
C ARG A 292 16.99 -13.92 4.81
N ALA A 293 15.86 -13.32 5.19
CA ALA A 293 15.70 -12.64 6.46
C ALA A 293 15.92 -13.56 7.66
N ILE A 294 15.39 -14.78 7.62
CA ILE A 294 15.61 -15.81 8.65
C ILE A 294 17.10 -16.21 8.70
N THR A 295 17.75 -16.38 7.55
CA THR A 295 19.17 -16.74 7.49
C THR A 295 20.04 -15.62 8.09
N GLN A 296 19.74 -14.35 7.78
CA GLN A 296 20.40 -13.19 8.38
C GLN A 296 20.23 -13.15 9.90
N ASP A 297 18.99 -13.32 10.40
CA ASP A 297 18.72 -13.37 11.84
C ASP A 297 19.50 -14.48 12.55
N GLN A 298 19.60 -15.65 11.94
CA GLN A 298 20.38 -16.77 12.48
C GLN A 298 21.88 -16.49 12.50
N ALA A 299 22.38 -15.68 11.55
CA ALA A 299 23.77 -15.22 11.52
C ALA A 299 24.04 -14.06 12.50
N GLY A 300 23.03 -13.54 13.19
CA GLY A 300 23.12 -12.39 14.07
C GLY A 300 23.12 -11.05 13.32
N GLU A 301 22.74 -11.06 12.03
CA GLU A 301 22.59 -9.87 11.22
C GLU A 301 21.13 -9.36 11.30
N PRO A 302 20.89 -8.04 11.38
CA PRO A 302 19.53 -7.51 11.45
C PRO A 302 18.80 -7.69 10.11
N PRO A 303 17.68 -8.44 10.08
CA PRO A 303 16.85 -8.55 8.88
C PRO A 303 16.22 -7.22 8.48
N GLN A 304 15.99 -7.04 7.18
CA GLN A 304 15.23 -5.90 6.65
C GLN A 304 13.74 -5.99 6.98
N GLY A 305 13.01 -4.89 6.85
CA GLY A 305 11.57 -4.85 7.04
C GLY A 305 11.10 -4.86 8.50
N ARG A 306 12.00 -4.60 9.46
CA ARG A 306 11.62 -4.49 10.87
C ARG A 306 10.66 -3.33 11.07
N VAL A 307 9.51 -3.63 11.66
CA VAL A 307 8.44 -2.65 11.94
C VAL A 307 8.76 -1.89 13.22
N ASP A 308 8.73 -0.58 13.15
CA ASP A 308 8.67 0.28 14.34
C ASP A 308 7.21 0.36 14.80
N ARG A 309 6.88 -0.35 15.89
CA ARG A 309 5.51 -0.45 16.40
C ARG A 309 4.95 0.90 16.85
N GLN A 310 5.80 1.85 17.26
CA GLN A 310 5.37 3.19 17.68
C GLN A 310 5.05 4.07 16.46
N ARG A 311 5.82 3.92 15.39
CA ARG A 311 5.61 4.65 14.14
C ARG A 311 4.50 4.06 13.28
N GLY A 312 4.17 2.78 13.47
CA GLY A 312 3.10 2.10 12.74
C GLY A 312 3.52 1.46 11.41
N TYR A 313 4.83 1.40 11.10
CA TYR A 313 5.36 0.78 9.87
C TYR A 313 6.85 0.49 9.93
#